data_b2a483ef1e7c7a57cd5d47d6b32f1438
#
_entry.id   b2a483ef1e7c7a57cd5d47d6b32f1438
#
_cell.length_a   1.000
_cell.length_b   1.000
_cell.length_c   1.000
_cell.angle_alpha   90.00
_cell.angle_beta   90.00
_cell.angle_gamma   90.00
#
_symmetry.space_group_name_H-M   'P 1'
#
loop_
_entity.id
_entity.type
_entity.pdbx_description
1 polymer ?
#
loop_
_entity_poly.entity_id
_entity_poly.type
_entity_poly.pdbx_seq_one_letter_code
_entity_poly.pdbx_strand_id
1 'polypeptide(L)'
;MLACRNLTVRPRLGATALVHGASAHFGSGGLHALIGPSGCGKTTLLKGILDILPSEGEILLHGRPLVSRDALLREVSFAPQFSIAHGKLTVSESAECALRLYQVVDDVTVETRIVELLKLVGLAERGGTLVEKLSGGQLRRLGLALELSTDPTCLLCDEVTSGLDPRSEDQILAVLRALVAERGKTVVCVIHNLAKLSQFDTVTVVFEGAVIFQGALPAMQAHFVIVDALELYDRLSERSRKHWQERWAESELRLMQAEAEEPLPAAPQERLRPSALSQLGTLLKRRLRLMWRDRGYVALTLAITFGFPCLVVIFALGGLPQMKGLALDQVGGFLETLQARASYRQSAAETATLVSGLIIFQVILLCLMGSNNGAREIAGERGLFEKERMSGLRASAYAWSKLIYVALLGAGQGAWMTIFVKLLCQFPGEWGPQLVVLSAVGASMSVVCLGLSAVLQSPDKASLLSIYLVGFQLPLSGVVLALPPALVWTVRPFIATYWGWAGYLMAMTESRFYDAVVMLDKGWLSPPAGAVAVLGAHLAVGAALLFWGCQKKRWP
;
A
#
# COMPACT_ATOMS: atom_id res chain seq x y z
N MET A 1 27.07 -6.02 19.18
CA MET A 1 26.58 -5.88 17.80
C MET A 1 25.57 -4.75 17.64
N LEU A 2 24.41 -4.82 18.26
CA LEU A 2 23.38 -3.78 18.27
C LEU A 2 23.20 -3.26 19.69
N ALA A 3 23.24 -1.94 19.90
CA ALA A 3 23.01 -1.36 21.20
C ALA A 3 22.21 -0.06 21.09
N CYS A 4 21.56 0.33 22.18
CA CYS A 4 20.98 1.66 22.33
C CYS A 4 21.46 2.27 23.66
N ARG A 5 21.70 3.58 23.65
CA ARG A 5 22.11 4.35 24.82
C ARG A 5 21.13 5.50 25.05
N ASN A 6 20.60 5.54 26.27
CA ASN A 6 19.68 6.59 26.73
C ASN A 6 18.51 6.85 25.75
N LEU A 7 17.96 5.78 25.14
CA LEU A 7 16.94 5.88 24.11
C LEU A 7 15.59 6.23 24.73
N THR A 8 15.03 7.36 24.31
CA THR A 8 13.68 7.81 24.69
C THR A 8 12.81 7.79 23.45
N VAL A 9 11.69 7.08 23.49
CA VAL A 9 10.81 6.87 22.32
C VAL A 9 9.43 7.44 22.56
N ARG A 10 8.91 8.19 21.57
CA ARG A 10 7.57 8.78 21.59
C ARG A 10 6.70 8.19 20.47
N PRO A 11 5.37 8.01 20.68
CA PRO A 11 4.49 7.51 19.63
C PRO A 11 4.32 8.52 18.49
N ARG A 12 4.44 9.82 18.81
CA ARG A 12 4.43 10.96 17.86
C ARG A 12 5.30 12.09 18.42
N LEU A 13 5.75 12.98 17.53
CA LEU A 13 6.44 14.20 17.96
C LEU A 13 5.53 15.01 18.90
N GLY A 14 6.06 15.39 20.07
CA GLY A 14 5.33 16.14 21.09
C GLY A 14 4.43 15.33 22.03
N ALA A 15 4.29 14.00 21.82
CA ALA A 15 3.56 13.14 22.77
C ALA A 15 4.43 12.73 23.96
N THR A 16 3.78 12.25 25.03
CA THR A 16 4.48 11.66 26.19
C THR A 16 5.31 10.46 25.75
N ALA A 17 6.52 10.34 26.29
CA ALA A 17 7.38 9.22 25.99
C ALA A 17 6.77 7.91 26.52
N LEU A 18 6.92 6.84 25.75
CA LEU A 18 6.55 5.48 26.13
C LEU A 18 7.75 4.67 26.58
N VAL A 19 8.94 5.06 26.15
CA VAL A 19 10.23 4.50 26.60
C VAL A 19 11.07 5.65 27.10
N HIS A 20 11.73 5.47 28.22
CA HIS A 20 12.42 6.52 28.97
C HIS A 20 13.89 6.14 29.23
N GLY A 21 14.82 6.73 28.48
CA GLY A 21 16.25 6.58 28.73
C GLY A 21 16.73 5.13 28.70
N ALA A 22 16.15 4.28 27.86
CA ALA A 22 16.50 2.86 27.80
C ALA A 22 17.90 2.67 27.23
N SER A 23 18.73 1.86 27.93
CA SER A 23 20.03 1.41 27.45
C SER A 23 20.05 -0.11 27.45
N ALA A 24 20.40 -0.70 26.28
CA ALA A 24 20.50 -2.14 26.13
C ALA A 24 21.59 -2.49 25.12
N HIS A 25 22.26 -3.63 25.32
CA HIS A 25 23.31 -4.14 24.44
C HIS A 25 23.02 -5.59 24.03
N PHE A 26 22.96 -5.86 22.74
CA PHE A 26 22.75 -7.19 22.18
C PHE A 26 24.03 -7.65 21.48
N GLY A 27 24.73 -8.57 22.10
CA GLY A 27 26.01 -9.11 21.63
C GLY A 27 25.88 -9.85 20.30
N SER A 28 26.98 -10.02 19.58
CA SER A 28 27.02 -10.79 18.34
C SER A 28 26.82 -12.29 18.60
N GLY A 29 26.05 -12.96 17.72
CA GLY A 29 25.92 -14.41 17.74
C GLY A 29 25.19 -14.96 18.95
N GLY A 30 24.25 -14.18 19.52
CA GLY A 30 23.44 -14.57 20.69
C GLY A 30 21.94 -14.55 20.43
N LEU A 31 21.21 -15.35 21.20
CA LEU A 31 19.76 -15.34 21.28
C LEU A 31 19.33 -14.57 22.55
N HIS A 32 18.79 -13.38 22.37
CA HIS A 32 18.44 -12.43 23.42
C HIS A 32 16.93 -12.37 23.63
N ALA A 33 16.46 -12.59 24.87
CA ALA A 33 15.06 -12.39 25.23
C ALA A 33 14.81 -10.93 25.65
N LEU A 34 13.69 -10.36 25.19
CA LEU A 34 13.16 -9.09 25.65
C LEU A 34 11.81 -9.35 26.33
N ILE A 35 11.74 -9.19 27.64
CA ILE A 35 10.57 -9.54 28.46
C ILE A 35 10.06 -8.35 29.27
N GLY A 36 8.87 -8.49 29.80
CA GLY A 36 8.19 -7.50 30.65
C GLY A 36 6.68 -7.58 30.53
N PRO A 37 5.92 -6.99 31.44
CA PRO A 37 4.46 -6.99 31.41
C PRO A 37 3.89 -6.45 30.09
N SER A 38 2.62 -6.80 29.79
CA SER A 38 1.94 -6.25 28.63
C SER A 38 1.85 -4.71 28.71
N GLY A 39 2.13 -4.02 27.61
CA GLY A 39 2.11 -2.55 27.56
C GLY A 39 3.34 -1.85 28.14
N CYS A 40 4.35 -2.57 28.66
CA CYS A 40 5.54 -1.95 29.26
C CYS A 40 6.51 -1.28 28.26
N GLY A 41 6.25 -1.33 26.95
CA GLY A 41 7.04 -0.63 25.94
C GLY A 41 8.03 -1.47 25.12
N LYS A 42 8.00 -2.83 25.17
CA LYS A 42 8.91 -3.73 24.42
C LYS A 42 8.88 -3.47 22.90
N THR A 43 7.72 -3.55 22.30
CA THR A 43 7.51 -3.24 20.87
C THR A 43 7.91 -1.81 20.52
N THR A 44 7.63 -0.86 21.43
CA THR A 44 8.01 0.55 21.28
C THR A 44 9.52 0.72 21.28
N LEU A 45 10.23 0.00 22.16
CA LEU A 45 11.68 -0.01 22.19
C LEU A 45 12.27 -0.54 20.88
N LEU A 46 11.79 -1.69 20.38
CA LEU A 46 12.24 -2.23 19.10
C LEU A 46 11.95 -1.27 17.94
N LYS A 47 10.77 -0.65 17.90
CA LYS A 47 10.42 0.36 16.88
C LYS A 47 11.26 1.63 17.00
N GLY A 48 11.67 2.01 18.19
CA GLY A 48 12.61 3.11 18.43
C GLY A 48 14.01 2.80 17.90
N ILE A 49 14.54 1.61 18.21
CA ILE A 49 15.83 1.12 17.70
C ILE A 49 15.84 1.09 16.15
N LEU A 50 14.71 0.75 15.53
CA LEU A 50 14.56 0.73 14.05
C LEU A 50 14.30 2.10 13.43
N ASP A 51 14.31 3.18 14.20
CA ASP A 51 13.94 4.53 13.75
C ASP A 51 12.57 4.56 13.02
N ILE A 52 11.63 3.73 13.50
CA ILE A 52 10.23 3.70 13.03
C ILE A 52 9.42 4.76 13.77
N LEU A 53 9.65 4.89 15.08
CA LEU A 53 9.05 5.90 15.93
C LEU A 53 10.07 7.00 16.26
N PRO A 54 9.62 8.24 16.47
CA PRO A 54 10.48 9.33 16.90
C PRO A 54 11.23 8.95 18.19
N SER A 55 12.55 8.97 18.13
CA SER A 55 13.40 8.62 19.25
C SER A 55 14.52 9.62 19.45
N GLU A 56 14.94 9.80 20.72
CA GLU A 56 16.07 10.60 21.15
C GLU A 56 17.05 9.67 21.87
N GLY A 57 18.34 9.85 21.70
CA GLY A 57 19.39 8.98 22.22
C GLY A 57 20.27 8.43 21.12
N GLU A 58 21.14 7.48 21.44
CA GLU A 58 22.09 6.90 20.50
C GLU A 58 21.74 5.45 20.17
N ILE A 59 21.82 5.10 18.91
CA ILE A 59 21.76 3.72 18.43
C ILE A 59 23.14 3.38 17.88
N LEU A 60 23.69 2.27 18.35
CA LEU A 60 25.02 1.80 17.97
C LEU A 60 24.88 0.50 17.19
N LEU A 61 25.56 0.44 16.06
CA LEU A 61 25.69 -0.77 15.25
C LEU A 61 27.18 -1.09 15.14
N HIS A 62 27.59 -2.28 15.58
CA HIS A 62 29.01 -2.68 15.68
C HIS A 62 29.86 -1.68 16.49
N GLY A 63 29.33 -1.16 17.59
CA GLY A 63 30.01 -0.19 18.44
C GLY A 63 30.12 1.23 17.87
N ARG A 64 29.56 1.49 16.68
CA ARG A 64 29.60 2.81 16.04
C ARG A 64 28.21 3.46 16.03
N PRO A 65 28.12 4.78 16.26
CA PRO A 65 26.85 5.48 16.13
C PRO A 65 26.24 5.29 14.74
N LEU A 66 24.93 5.08 14.70
CA LEU A 66 24.19 4.86 13.47
C LEU A 66 24.15 6.13 12.62
N VAL A 67 24.77 6.10 11.43
CA VAL A 67 24.87 7.25 10.52
C VAL A 67 23.55 7.46 9.77
N SER A 68 22.85 6.37 9.41
CA SER A 68 21.59 6.45 8.69
C SER A 68 20.72 5.22 8.95
N ARG A 69 19.40 5.41 8.84
CA ARG A 69 18.45 4.30 8.87
C ARG A 69 18.72 3.26 7.78
N ASP A 70 19.15 3.69 6.61
CA ASP A 70 19.46 2.77 5.51
C ASP A 70 20.61 1.83 5.85
N ALA A 71 21.60 2.27 6.63
CA ALA A 71 22.66 1.42 7.13
C ALA A 71 22.11 0.36 8.10
N LEU A 72 21.22 0.76 9.01
CA LEU A 72 20.56 -0.16 9.94
C LEU A 72 19.78 -1.25 9.22
N LEU A 73 18.92 -0.85 8.26
CA LEU A 73 18.04 -1.78 7.52
C LEU A 73 18.78 -2.71 6.54
N ARG A 74 20.08 -2.52 6.33
CA ARG A 74 20.92 -3.49 5.58
C ARG A 74 21.33 -4.67 6.44
N GLU A 75 21.41 -4.48 7.73
CA GLU A 75 21.93 -5.48 8.66
C GLU A 75 20.89 -6.00 9.65
N VAL A 76 19.86 -5.20 9.92
CA VAL A 76 18.81 -5.53 10.89
C VAL A 76 17.49 -5.73 10.17
N SER A 77 16.87 -6.90 10.35
CA SER A 77 15.50 -7.18 9.89
C SER A 77 14.54 -7.26 11.07
N PHE A 78 13.27 -6.99 10.80
CA PHE A 78 12.22 -6.95 11.81
C PHE A 78 11.06 -7.89 11.47
N ALA A 79 10.87 -8.91 12.28
CA ALA A 79 9.73 -9.81 12.20
C ALA A 79 8.61 -9.30 13.14
N PRO A 80 7.52 -8.72 12.60
CA PRO A 80 6.44 -8.18 13.41
C PRO A 80 5.56 -9.29 13.99
N GLN A 81 4.76 -8.92 15.00
CA GLN A 81 3.82 -9.81 15.68
C GLN A 81 2.88 -10.55 14.73
N PHE A 82 2.40 -9.92 13.70
CA PHE A 82 1.57 -10.54 12.66
C PHE A 82 2.34 -10.65 11.35
N SER A 83 2.46 -11.87 10.85
CA SER A 83 3.06 -12.11 9.54
C SER A 83 2.13 -11.59 8.44
N ILE A 84 2.63 -10.65 7.64
CA ILE A 84 1.88 -10.03 6.54
C ILE A 84 2.46 -10.55 5.22
N ALA A 85 1.63 -11.28 4.46
CA ALA A 85 1.97 -11.76 3.13
C ALA A 85 0.70 -11.85 2.27
N HIS A 86 0.85 -11.87 0.94
CA HIS A 86 -0.30 -12.00 0.05
C HIS A 86 -0.88 -13.42 0.10
N GLY A 87 -2.12 -13.58 0.55
CA GLY A 87 -2.80 -14.87 0.68
C GLY A 87 -2.90 -15.68 -0.62
N LYS A 88 -3.03 -15.00 -1.76
CA LYS A 88 -3.16 -15.61 -3.10
C LYS A 88 -1.82 -16.00 -3.77
N LEU A 89 -0.68 -15.73 -3.14
CA LEU A 89 0.61 -16.29 -3.57
C LEU A 89 0.85 -17.64 -2.93
N THR A 90 1.68 -18.49 -3.56
CA THR A 90 2.23 -19.67 -2.91
C THR A 90 3.36 -19.28 -1.96
N VAL A 91 3.74 -20.19 -1.07
CA VAL A 91 4.87 -20.03 -0.15
C VAL A 91 6.17 -19.73 -0.94
N SER A 92 6.46 -20.53 -1.98
CA SER A 92 7.64 -20.32 -2.82
C SER A 92 7.61 -19.00 -3.57
N GLU A 93 6.47 -18.58 -4.12
CA GLU A 93 6.34 -17.29 -4.81
C GLU A 93 6.49 -16.10 -3.87
N SER A 94 6.03 -16.22 -2.63
CA SER A 94 6.23 -15.19 -1.60
C SER A 94 7.72 -15.04 -1.29
N ALA A 95 8.46 -16.15 -1.15
CA ALA A 95 9.90 -16.16 -0.96
C ALA A 95 10.65 -15.63 -2.20
N GLU A 96 10.24 -16.03 -3.43
CA GLU A 96 10.78 -15.50 -4.69
C GLU A 96 10.67 -13.97 -4.74
N CYS A 97 9.47 -13.46 -4.48
CA CYS A 97 9.23 -12.02 -4.50
C CYS A 97 10.11 -11.29 -3.48
N ALA A 98 10.22 -11.79 -2.26
CA ALA A 98 11.05 -11.19 -1.22
C ALA A 98 12.54 -11.17 -1.63
N LEU A 99 13.11 -12.29 -2.10
CA LEU A 99 14.48 -12.35 -2.56
C LEU A 99 14.77 -11.35 -3.68
N ARG A 100 13.92 -11.30 -4.71
CA ARG A 100 14.08 -10.39 -5.86
C ARG A 100 13.89 -8.92 -5.50
N LEU A 101 13.11 -8.61 -4.48
CA LEU A 101 12.90 -7.24 -4.00
C LEU A 101 14.06 -6.72 -3.15
N TYR A 102 14.77 -7.61 -2.44
CA TYR A 102 15.75 -7.20 -1.44
C TYR A 102 17.20 -7.49 -1.83
N GLN A 103 17.43 -8.47 -2.71
CA GLN A 103 18.79 -8.89 -3.12
C GLN A 103 18.95 -8.85 -4.64
N VAL A 104 20.17 -8.60 -5.09
CA VAL A 104 20.57 -8.80 -6.49
C VAL A 104 20.92 -10.28 -6.67
N VAL A 105 20.03 -11.03 -7.29
CA VAL A 105 20.16 -12.48 -7.48
C VAL A 105 19.75 -12.89 -8.89
N ASP A 106 20.43 -13.85 -9.46
CA ASP A 106 20.05 -14.51 -10.71
C ASP A 106 18.97 -15.60 -10.46
N ASP A 107 18.40 -16.13 -11.54
CA ASP A 107 17.30 -17.09 -11.44
C ASP A 107 17.72 -18.41 -10.76
N VAL A 108 18.92 -18.91 -11.03
CA VAL A 108 19.43 -20.17 -10.43
C VAL A 108 19.67 -19.99 -8.94
N THR A 109 20.27 -18.88 -8.56
CA THR A 109 20.52 -18.54 -7.15
C THR A 109 19.21 -18.36 -6.39
N VAL A 110 18.19 -17.75 -7.01
CA VAL A 110 16.86 -17.58 -6.40
C VAL A 110 16.24 -18.92 -6.05
N GLU A 111 16.21 -19.88 -6.97
CA GLU A 111 15.61 -21.20 -6.73
C GLU A 111 16.31 -21.94 -5.58
N THR A 112 17.64 -21.96 -5.59
CA THR A 112 18.43 -22.56 -4.51
C THR A 112 18.15 -21.90 -3.16
N ARG A 113 18.15 -20.56 -3.13
CA ARG A 113 17.86 -19.79 -1.91
C ARG A 113 16.44 -19.99 -1.38
N ILE A 114 15.44 -20.14 -2.24
CA ILE A 114 14.07 -20.46 -1.83
C ILE A 114 14.05 -21.80 -1.10
N VAL A 115 14.68 -22.84 -1.68
CA VAL A 115 14.73 -24.17 -1.06
C VAL A 115 15.41 -24.12 0.30
N GLU A 116 16.56 -23.44 0.40
CA GLU A 116 17.29 -23.27 1.66
C GLU A 116 16.47 -22.54 2.73
N LEU A 117 15.82 -21.42 2.37
CA LEU A 117 14.99 -20.66 3.29
C LEU A 117 13.79 -21.46 3.79
N LEU A 118 13.10 -22.15 2.87
CA LEU A 118 11.94 -22.96 3.24
C LEU A 118 12.32 -24.18 4.07
N LYS A 119 13.47 -24.80 3.80
CA LYS A 119 14.02 -25.89 4.62
C LYS A 119 14.34 -25.40 6.03
N LEU A 120 15.01 -24.26 6.15
CA LEU A 120 15.39 -23.65 7.43
C LEU A 120 14.19 -23.44 8.36
N VAL A 121 13.06 -22.95 7.81
CA VAL A 121 11.85 -22.71 8.60
C VAL A 121 10.87 -23.89 8.62
N GLY A 122 11.27 -25.05 8.07
CA GLY A 122 10.44 -26.27 8.04
C GLY A 122 9.19 -26.16 7.18
N LEU A 123 9.28 -25.44 6.04
CA LEU A 123 8.19 -25.28 5.05
C LEU A 123 8.54 -25.86 3.67
N ALA A 124 9.60 -26.66 3.54
CA ALA A 124 10.06 -27.17 2.25
C ALA A 124 8.96 -27.91 1.47
N GLU A 125 8.16 -28.76 2.13
CA GLU A 125 7.07 -29.53 1.50
C GLU A 125 5.83 -28.67 1.22
N ARG A 126 5.79 -27.42 1.66
CA ARG A 126 4.65 -26.52 1.51
C ARG A 126 4.85 -25.44 0.46
N GLY A 127 5.94 -25.50 -0.31
CA GLY A 127 6.30 -24.49 -1.31
C GLY A 127 5.17 -24.14 -2.29
N GLY A 128 4.42 -25.15 -2.77
CA GLY A 128 3.27 -24.98 -3.67
C GLY A 128 1.95 -24.60 -2.98
N THR A 129 1.90 -24.55 -1.64
CA THR A 129 0.68 -24.22 -0.89
C THR A 129 0.40 -22.72 -0.94
N LEU A 130 -0.86 -22.31 -1.13
CA LEU A 130 -1.27 -20.91 -1.02
C LEU A 130 -1.11 -20.42 0.42
N VAL A 131 -0.63 -19.19 0.58
CA VAL A 131 -0.40 -18.57 1.90
C VAL A 131 -1.67 -18.52 2.74
N GLU A 132 -2.84 -18.26 2.14
CA GLU A 132 -4.13 -18.24 2.84
C GLU A 132 -4.57 -19.60 3.40
N LYS A 133 -3.93 -20.70 2.98
CA LYS A 133 -4.22 -22.07 3.45
C LYS A 133 -3.25 -22.55 4.54
N LEU A 134 -2.30 -21.71 4.95
CA LEU A 134 -1.35 -22.03 6.01
C LEU A 134 -2.00 -21.92 7.39
N SER A 135 -1.59 -22.82 8.32
CA SER A 135 -1.91 -22.66 9.73
C SER A 135 -1.20 -21.43 10.33
N GLY A 136 -1.64 -20.92 11.47
CA GLY A 136 -1.03 -19.79 12.14
C GLY A 136 0.47 -19.95 12.38
N GLY A 137 0.91 -21.12 12.85
CA GLY A 137 2.34 -21.44 13.03
C GLY A 137 3.10 -21.50 11.71
N GLN A 138 2.51 -22.06 10.65
CA GLN A 138 3.12 -22.07 9.32
C GLN A 138 3.25 -20.67 8.75
N LEU A 139 2.24 -19.81 8.93
CA LEU A 139 2.27 -18.43 8.48
C LEU A 139 3.35 -17.62 9.22
N ARG A 140 3.54 -17.85 10.54
CA ARG A 140 4.64 -17.24 11.32
C ARG A 140 6.01 -17.66 10.77
N ARG A 141 6.19 -18.95 10.49
CA ARG A 141 7.45 -19.47 9.92
C ARG A 141 7.70 -18.91 8.52
N LEU A 142 6.67 -18.74 7.69
CA LEU A 142 6.80 -18.03 6.42
C LEU A 142 7.22 -16.57 6.65
N GLY A 143 6.58 -15.86 7.58
CA GLY A 143 6.98 -14.49 7.95
C GLY A 143 8.46 -14.40 8.30
N LEU A 144 8.96 -15.34 9.10
CA LEU A 144 10.39 -15.44 9.46
C LEU A 144 11.27 -15.68 8.22
N ALA A 145 10.87 -16.58 7.31
CA ALA A 145 11.59 -16.82 6.05
C ALA A 145 11.68 -15.55 5.18
N LEU A 146 10.59 -14.77 5.12
CA LEU A 146 10.57 -13.52 4.36
C LEU A 146 11.54 -12.48 4.95
N GLU A 147 11.68 -12.41 6.28
CA GLU A 147 12.67 -11.53 6.91
C GLU A 147 14.11 -12.02 6.68
N LEU A 148 14.32 -13.32 6.71
CA LEU A 148 15.63 -13.93 6.44
C LEU A 148 16.05 -13.82 4.95
N SER A 149 15.10 -13.51 4.05
CA SER A 149 15.43 -13.26 2.64
C SER A 149 16.33 -12.04 2.42
N THR A 150 16.41 -11.12 3.39
CA THR A 150 17.39 -10.01 3.37
C THR A 150 18.77 -10.45 3.84
N ASP A 151 18.93 -11.66 4.36
CA ASP A 151 20.11 -12.22 5.02
C ASP A 151 20.69 -11.31 6.12
N PRO A 152 19.88 -10.87 7.12
CA PRO A 152 20.29 -9.91 8.12
C PRO A 152 21.38 -10.49 9.03
N THR A 153 22.23 -9.63 9.60
CA THR A 153 23.16 -10.00 10.69
C THR A 153 22.44 -10.02 12.04
N CYS A 154 21.42 -9.18 12.21
CA CYS A 154 20.59 -9.13 13.40
C CYS A 154 19.09 -9.22 13.03
N LEU A 155 18.36 -10.07 13.74
CA LEU A 155 16.92 -10.26 13.58
C LEU A 155 16.19 -9.83 14.86
N LEU A 156 15.32 -8.84 14.74
CA LEU A 156 14.44 -8.40 15.81
C LEU A 156 13.06 -9.06 15.64
N CYS A 157 12.63 -9.86 16.59
CA CYS A 157 11.36 -10.58 16.58
C CYS A 157 10.40 -9.99 17.62
N ASP A 158 9.27 -9.45 17.15
CA ASP A 158 8.23 -8.92 18.04
C ASP A 158 7.13 -9.99 18.21
N GLU A 159 7.14 -10.67 19.35
CA GLU A 159 6.13 -11.66 19.75
C GLU A 159 5.85 -12.77 18.70
N VAL A 160 6.86 -13.22 17.97
CA VAL A 160 6.69 -14.22 16.89
C VAL A 160 6.17 -15.58 17.37
N THR A 161 6.24 -15.86 18.69
CA THR A 161 5.73 -17.08 19.32
C THR A 161 4.37 -16.90 19.97
N SER A 162 3.87 -15.67 20.11
CA SER A 162 2.62 -15.37 20.83
C SER A 162 1.40 -15.99 20.14
N GLY A 163 0.49 -16.59 20.92
CA GLY A 163 -0.76 -17.18 20.44
C GLY A 163 -0.60 -18.49 19.67
N LEU A 164 0.58 -19.13 19.74
CA LEU A 164 0.84 -20.43 19.17
C LEU A 164 0.65 -21.55 20.19
N ASP A 165 0.36 -22.75 19.70
CA ASP A 165 0.42 -23.97 20.53
C ASP A 165 1.87 -24.26 20.94
N PRO A 166 2.11 -24.97 22.06
CA PRO A 166 3.44 -25.22 22.59
C PRO A 166 4.41 -25.87 21.59
N ARG A 167 3.91 -26.75 20.72
CA ARG A 167 4.73 -27.41 19.70
C ARG A 167 5.20 -26.45 18.62
N SER A 168 4.30 -25.58 18.17
CA SER A 168 4.63 -24.53 17.17
C SER A 168 5.57 -23.48 17.76
N GLU A 169 5.43 -23.11 19.05
CA GLU A 169 6.36 -22.25 19.76
C GLU A 169 7.77 -22.85 19.79
N ASP A 170 7.89 -24.14 20.22
CA ASP A 170 9.18 -24.84 20.26
C ASP A 170 9.84 -24.93 18.88
N GLN A 171 9.07 -25.15 17.83
CA GLN A 171 9.58 -25.16 16.45
C GLN A 171 10.17 -23.82 16.03
N ILE A 172 9.52 -22.70 16.38
CA ILE A 172 10.05 -21.37 16.09
C ILE A 172 11.33 -21.10 16.89
N LEU A 173 11.32 -21.41 18.18
CA LEU A 173 12.52 -21.23 19.03
C LEU A 173 13.70 -22.07 18.51
N ALA A 174 13.45 -23.30 18.06
CA ALA A 174 14.47 -24.15 17.44
C ALA A 174 15.06 -23.50 16.15
N VAL A 175 14.20 -22.90 15.31
CA VAL A 175 14.67 -22.15 14.13
C VAL A 175 15.54 -20.97 14.54
N LEU A 176 15.11 -20.16 15.53
CA LEU A 176 15.88 -19.01 16.03
C LEU A 176 17.23 -19.45 16.61
N ARG A 177 17.25 -20.56 17.35
CA ARG A 177 18.50 -21.13 17.92
C ARG A 177 19.43 -21.63 16.82
N ALA A 178 18.90 -22.30 15.77
CA ALA A 178 19.69 -22.73 14.63
C ALA A 178 20.32 -21.54 13.87
N LEU A 179 19.61 -20.42 13.73
CA LEU A 179 20.15 -19.18 13.14
C LEU A 179 21.36 -18.64 13.91
N VAL A 180 21.31 -18.71 15.22
CA VAL A 180 22.43 -18.29 16.08
C VAL A 180 23.59 -19.28 15.97
N ALA A 181 23.33 -20.58 16.21
CA ALA A 181 24.36 -21.61 16.30
C ALA A 181 25.05 -21.92 14.98
N GLU A 182 24.28 -22.00 13.87
CA GLU A 182 24.80 -22.44 12.58
C GLU A 182 25.22 -21.29 11.65
N ARG A 183 24.60 -20.10 11.82
CA ARG A 183 24.81 -18.94 10.95
C ARG A 183 25.40 -17.72 11.66
N GLY A 184 25.69 -17.80 12.96
CA GLY A 184 26.27 -16.71 13.72
C GLY A 184 25.41 -15.43 13.79
N LYS A 185 24.08 -15.57 13.57
CA LYS A 185 23.17 -14.43 13.58
C LYS A 185 22.90 -13.97 15.01
N THR A 186 22.63 -12.70 15.19
CA THR A 186 22.12 -12.15 16.45
C THR A 186 20.60 -12.11 16.39
N VAL A 187 19.92 -12.63 17.40
CA VAL A 187 18.46 -12.63 17.46
C VAL A 187 17.98 -11.99 18.76
N VAL A 188 17.13 -10.98 18.65
CA VAL A 188 16.44 -10.37 19.79
C VAL A 188 14.96 -10.70 19.67
N CYS A 189 14.41 -11.43 20.65
CA CYS A 189 13.04 -11.92 20.58
C CYS A 189 12.23 -11.42 21.79
N VAL A 190 11.13 -10.74 21.52
CA VAL A 190 10.10 -10.45 22.54
C VAL A 190 9.34 -11.74 22.80
N ILE A 191 9.33 -12.19 24.05
CA ILE A 191 8.61 -13.38 24.47
C ILE A 191 7.71 -13.10 25.68
N HIS A 192 6.62 -13.86 25.79
CA HIS A 192 5.70 -13.83 26.93
C HIS A 192 5.83 -15.05 27.83
N ASN A 193 6.26 -16.17 27.28
CA ASN A 193 6.39 -17.43 28.01
C ASN A 193 7.72 -17.48 28.77
N LEU A 194 7.69 -17.10 30.05
CA LEU A 194 8.87 -17.06 30.91
C LEU A 194 9.49 -18.45 31.17
N ALA A 195 8.72 -19.53 31.01
CA ALA A 195 9.24 -20.90 31.15
C ALA A 195 10.27 -21.27 30.07
N LYS A 196 10.31 -20.52 28.95
CA LYS A 196 11.26 -20.74 27.84
C LYS A 196 12.56 -19.91 27.97
N LEU A 197 12.72 -19.09 29.02
CA LEU A 197 13.87 -18.21 29.19
C LEU A 197 15.22 -18.94 29.27
N SER A 198 15.23 -20.18 29.73
CA SER A 198 16.44 -21.03 29.74
C SER A 198 17.01 -21.31 28.34
N GLN A 199 16.25 -21.09 27.28
CA GLN A 199 16.70 -21.23 25.89
C GLN A 199 17.42 -19.98 25.37
N PHE A 200 17.49 -18.88 26.13
CA PHE A 200 18.09 -17.62 25.73
C PHE A 200 19.43 -17.39 26.44
N ASP A 201 20.37 -16.77 25.73
CA ASP A 201 21.69 -16.49 26.23
C ASP A 201 21.66 -15.31 27.21
N THR A 202 20.83 -14.29 26.92
CA THR A 202 20.59 -13.15 27.82
C THR A 202 19.11 -12.77 27.86
N VAL A 203 18.74 -12.14 28.95
CA VAL A 203 17.38 -11.64 29.21
C VAL A 203 17.46 -10.14 29.49
N THR A 204 16.68 -9.35 28.77
CA THR A 204 16.49 -7.91 29.02
C THR A 204 15.09 -7.69 29.55
N VAL A 205 14.97 -7.09 30.72
CA VAL A 205 13.70 -6.82 31.40
C VAL A 205 13.31 -5.36 31.19
N VAL A 206 12.12 -5.15 30.59
CA VAL A 206 11.53 -3.82 30.42
C VAL A 206 10.33 -3.67 31.34
N PHE A 207 10.29 -2.57 32.10
CA PHE A 207 9.22 -2.25 33.03
C PHE A 207 8.87 -0.77 32.94
N GLU A 208 7.59 -0.45 32.72
CA GLU A 208 7.08 0.94 32.57
C GLU A 208 7.94 1.83 31.66
N GLY A 209 8.36 1.31 30.51
CA GLY A 209 9.15 2.05 29.53
C GLY A 209 10.65 2.16 29.83
N ALA A 210 11.16 1.47 30.82
CA ALA A 210 12.57 1.49 31.15
C ALA A 210 13.18 0.08 31.12
N VAL A 211 14.45 -0.02 30.75
CA VAL A 211 15.26 -1.24 30.94
C VAL A 211 15.76 -1.24 32.38
N ILE A 212 15.37 -2.28 33.10
CA ILE A 212 15.66 -2.42 34.55
C ILE A 212 16.57 -3.59 34.86
N PHE A 213 16.93 -4.40 33.88
CA PHE A 213 17.92 -5.47 33.99
C PHE A 213 18.32 -5.96 32.59
N GLN A 214 19.59 -6.37 32.46
CA GLN A 214 20.08 -7.13 31.33
C GLN A 214 21.20 -8.08 31.77
N GLY A 215 21.09 -9.38 31.44
CA GLY A 215 22.06 -10.38 31.83
C GLY A 215 21.58 -11.80 31.58
N ALA A 216 22.34 -12.79 32.05
CA ALA A 216 21.95 -14.19 31.99
C ALA A 216 20.79 -14.50 32.95
N LEU A 217 20.02 -15.55 32.69
CA LEU A 217 18.86 -15.96 33.50
C LEU A 217 19.20 -16.12 35.00
N PRO A 218 20.30 -16.78 35.43
CA PRO A 218 20.64 -16.89 36.85
C PRO A 218 20.91 -15.53 37.49
N ALA A 219 21.55 -14.61 36.77
CA ALA A 219 21.81 -13.26 37.27
C ALA A 219 20.50 -12.45 37.41
N MET A 220 19.53 -12.65 36.52
CA MET A 220 18.18 -12.07 36.62
C MET A 220 17.49 -12.56 37.89
N GLN A 221 17.48 -13.87 38.12
CA GLN A 221 16.87 -14.45 39.33
C GLN A 221 17.51 -13.89 40.63
N ALA A 222 18.83 -13.79 40.66
CA ALA A 222 19.53 -13.18 41.78
C ALA A 222 19.22 -11.68 41.97
N HIS A 223 19.15 -10.92 40.86
CA HIS A 223 18.85 -9.49 40.88
C HIS A 223 17.44 -9.20 41.43
N PHE A 224 16.44 -9.95 41.02
CA PHE A 224 15.06 -9.77 41.51
C PHE A 224 14.73 -10.57 42.76
N VAL A 225 15.67 -11.41 43.24
CA VAL A 225 15.49 -12.28 44.42
C VAL A 225 14.28 -13.21 44.23
N ILE A 226 14.28 -13.93 43.13
CA ILE A 226 13.24 -14.91 42.74
C ILE A 226 13.89 -16.28 42.47
N VAL A 227 13.16 -17.35 42.73
CA VAL A 227 13.62 -18.72 42.43
C VAL A 227 13.17 -19.16 41.06
N ASP A 228 11.91 -18.88 40.71
CA ASP A 228 11.35 -19.17 39.41
C ASP A 228 11.19 -17.87 38.59
N ALA A 229 11.53 -17.92 37.34
CA ALA A 229 11.31 -16.79 36.41
C ALA A 229 9.81 -16.39 36.31
N LEU A 230 8.89 -17.31 36.58
CA LEU A 230 7.44 -17.05 36.56
C LEU A 230 7.01 -16.03 37.63
N GLU A 231 7.77 -15.90 38.74
CA GLU A 231 7.51 -14.94 39.82
C GLU A 231 7.89 -13.50 39.46
N LEU A 232 8.56 -13.30 38.31
CA LEU A 232 9.13 -12.01 37.93
C LEU A 232 8.09 -10.88 37.91
N TYR A 233 6.94 -11.11 37.28
CA TYR A 233 5.95 -10.04 37.08
C TYR A 233 5.26 -9.63 38.39
N ASP A 234 5.04 -10.57 39.30
CA ASP A 234 4.51 -10.28 40.62
C ASP A 234 5.54 -9.45 41.42
N ARG A 235 6.81 -9.87 41.36
CA ARG A 235 7.90 -9.16 42.00
C ARG A 235 8.07 -7.74 41.46
N LEU A 236 7.94 -7.51 40.14
CA LEU A 236 8.05 -6.18 39.56
C LEU A 236 6.96 -5.23 40.07
N SER A 237 5.75 -5.75 40.30
CA SER A 237 4.60 -4.95 40.77
C SER A 237 4.74 -4.46 42.21
N GLU A 238 5.62 -5.06 43.03
CA GLU A 238 5.83 -4.69 44.43
C GLU A 238 6.55 -3.34 44.62
N ARG A 239 7.30 -2.89 43.62
CA ARG A 239 8.13 -1.68 43.70
C ARG A 239 7.93 -0.80 42.46
N SER A 240 8.21 0.50 42.62
CA SER A 240 8.13 1.47 41.53
C SER A 240 9.24 1.27 40.48
N ARG A 241 8.99 1.74 39.26
CA ARG A 241 10.01 1.79 38.19
C ARG A 241 11.32 2.42 38.67
N LYS A 242 11.23 3.54 39.41
CA LYS A 242 12.41 4.28 39.89
C LYS A 242 13.30 3.41 40.76
N HIS A 243 12.71 2.65 41.70
CA HIS A 243 13.45 1.73 42.55
C HIS A 243 14.24 0.67 41.74
N TRP A 244 13.59 0.06 40.73
CA TRP A 244 14.26 -0.95 39.89
C TRP A 244 15.34 -0.34 38.98
N GLN A 245 15.13 0.88 38.48
CA GLN A 245 16.14 1.60 37.69
C GLN A 245 17.38 1.96 38.53
N GLU A 246 17.20 2.46 39.76
CA GLU A 246 18.30 2.78 40.70
C GLU A 246 19.09 1.52 41.03
N ARG A 247 18.40 0.44 41.40
CA ARG A 247 19.04 -0.83 41.70
C ARG A 247 19.83 -1.39 40.49
N TRP A 248 19.31 -1.27 39.28
CA TRP A 248 20.02 -1.67 38.06
C TRP A 248 21.23 -0.75 37.78
N ALA A 249 21.08 0.54 38.00
CA ALA A 249 22.15 1.51 37.79
C ALA A 249 23.36 1.26 38.71
N GLU A 250 23.12 0.78 39.94
CA GLU A 250 24.12 0.48 40.93
C GLU A 250 24.72 -0.94 40.80
N SER A 251 24.18 -1.77 39.91
CA SER A 251 24.62 -3.16 39.77
C SER A 251 26.00 -3.26 39.10
N GLU A 252 26.89 -4.10 39.65
CA GLU A 252 28.20 -4.40 39.09
C GLU A 252 28.12 -4.93 37.64
N LEU A 253 27.06 -5.69 37.30
CA LEU A 253 26.81 -6.22 35.95
C LEU A 253 26.69 -5.12 34.93
N ARG A 254 26.06 -3.99 35.25
CA ARG A 254 25.96 -2.85 34.36
C ARG A 254 27.31 -2.18 34.12
N LEU A 255 28.12 -2.08 35.14
CA LEU A 255 29.46 -1.53 35.06
C LEU A 255 30.37 -2.40 34.19
N MET A 256 30.31 -3.73 34.36
CA MET A 256 31.06 -4.70 33.55
C MET A 256 30.62 -4.69 32.07
N GLN A 257 29.33 -4.51 31.78
CA GLN A 257 28.84 -4.39 30.40
C GLN A 257 29.29 -3.09 29.73
N ALA A 258 29.38 -2.00 30.46
CA ALA A 258 29.86 -0.72 29.92
C ALA A 258 31.37 -0.78 29.58
N GLU A 259 32.15 -1.59 30.27
CA GLU A 259 33.58 -1.80 30.01
C GLU A 259 33.86 -2.81 28.87
N ALA A 260 32.93 -3.75 28.61
CA ALA A 260 33.09 -4.80 27.62
C ALA A 260 32.76 -4.35 26.16
N GLU A 261 32.49 -3.09 25.92
CA GLU A 261 32.22 -2.54 24.59
C GLU A 261 33.51 -2.37 23.77
N GLU A 262 34.17 -3.47 23.39
CA GLU A 262 35.27 -3.42 22.43
C GLU A 262 34.73 -3.13 21.01
N PRO A 263 35.38 -2.22 20.26
CA PRO A 263 35.01 -1.95 18.89
C PRO A 263 35.31 -3.17 18.00
N LEU A 264 34.29 -3.73 17.43
CA LEU A 264 34.41 -4.84 16.50
C LEU A 264 35.12 -4.43 15.19
N PRO A 265 36.05 -5.25 14.70
CA PRO A 265 36.65 -5.05 13.39
C PRO A 265 35.68 -5.45 12.29
N ALA A 266 35.88 -4.83 11.16
CA ALA A 266 35.30 -5.01 9.84
C ALA A 266 34.10 -4.12 9.48
N ALA A 267 34.34 -3.33 8.43
CA ALA A 267 33.28 -2.61 7.72
C ALA A 267 32.29 -3.63 7.14
N PRO A 268 30.97 -3.39 7.28
CA PRO A 268 29.97 -4.25 6.69
C PRO A 268 30.18 -4.31 5.18
N GLN A 269 30.13 -5.50 4.60
CA GLN A 269 30.15 -5.65 3.15
C GLN A 269 28.94 -4.90 2.57
N GLU A 270 29.20 -3.97 1.67
CA GLU A 270 28.13 -3.25 0.96
C GLU A 270 27.30 -4.24 0.15
N ARG A 271 26.14 -4.60 0.67
CA ARG A 271 25.19 -5.44 -0.07
C ARG A 271 24.54 -4.60 -1.15
N LEU A 272 24.71 -5.03 -2.39
CA LEU A 272 24.08 -4.41 -3.55
C LEU A 272 22.55 -4.57 -3.45
N ARG A 273 21.83 -3.46 -3.46
CA ARG A 273 20.37 -3.45 -3.54
C ARG A 273 19.92 -3.55 -5.00
N PRO A 274 18.80 -4.24 -5.30
CA PRO A 274 18.22 -4.25 -6.63
C PRO A 274 17.92 -2.83 -7.13
N SER A 275 18.06 -2.62 -8.44
CA SER A 275 17.67 -1.36 -9.06
C SER A 275 16.17 -1.10 -8.92
N ALA A 276 15.74 0.15 -9.00
CA ALA A 276 14.32 0.49 -8.97
C ALA A 276 13.53 -0.19 -10.11
N LEU A 277 14.17 -0.36 -11.27
CA LEU A 277 13.56 -1.04 -12.43
C LEU A 277 13.38 -2.55 -12.19
N SER A 278 14.36 -3.23 -11.56
CA SER A 278 14.23 -4.64 -11.17
C SER A 278 13.11 -4.85 -10.18
N GLN A 279 13.03 -3.99 -9.14
CA GLN A 279 11.94 -4.01 -8.17
C GLN A 279 10.58 -3.75 -8.84
N LEU A 280 10.51 -2.78 -9.75
CA LEU A 280 9.30 -2.48 -10.53
C LEU A 280 8.83 -3.71 -11.33
N GLY A 281 9.72 -4.38 -12.05
CA GLY A 281 9.40 -5.59 -12.81
C GLY A 281 8.84 -6.71 -11.92
N THR A 282 9.49 -6.94 -10.76
CA THR A 282 9.03 -7.93 -9.78
C THR A 282 7.63 -7.60 -9.25
N LEU A 283 7.37 -6.32 -8.92
CA LEU A 283 6.07 -5.87 -8.42
C LEU A 283 4.96 -5.98 -9.47
N LEU A 284 5.24 -5.64 -10.73
CA LEU A 284 4.28 -5.80 -11.82
C LEU A 284 3.97 -7.29 -12.07
N LYS A 285 4.99 -8.16 -12.10
CA LYS A 285 4.80 -9.62 -12.22
C LYS A 285 3.95 -10.15 -11.06
N ARG A 286 4.25 -9.74 -9.83
CA ARG A 286 3.45 -10.08 -8.64
C ARG A 286 2.00 -9.61 -8.78
N ARG A 287 1.77 -8.35 -9.20
CA ARG A 287 0.42 -7.81 -9.36
C ARG A 287 -0.41 -8.57 -10.40
N LEU A 288 0.20 -8.93 -11.52
CA LEU A 288 -0.46 -9.73 -12.55
C LEU A 288 -0.80 -11.15 -12.04
N ARG A 289 0.13 -11.82 -11.34
CA ARG A 289 -0.16 -13.12 -10.72
C ARG A 289 -1.35 -13.05 -9.74
N LEU A 290 -1.37 -12.04 -8.87
CA LEU A 290 -2.46 -11.82 -7.91
C LEU A 290 -3.78 -11.57 -8.62
N MET A 291 -3.79 -10.73 -9.66
CA MET A 291 -4.99 -10.45 -10.46
C MET A 291 -5.59 -11.75 -11.01
N TRP A 292 -4.80 -12.55 -11.71
CA TRP A 292 -5.30 -13.77 -12.35
C TRP A 292 -5.77 -14.86 -11.36
N ARG A 293 -5.24 -14.87 -10.15
CA ARG A 293 -5.63 -15.85 -9.11
C ARG A 293 -6.85 -15.43 -8.31
N ASP A 294 -7.10 -14.14 -8.20
CA ASP A 294 -8.30 -13.64 -7.54
C ASP A 294 -9.51 -13.67 -8.51
N ARG A 295 -10.13 -14.85 -8.58
CA ARG A 295 -11.29 -15.07 -9.47
C ARG A 295 -12.43 -14.08 -9.23
N GLY A 296 -12.65 -13.68 -7.97
CA GLY A 296 -13.67 -12.69 -7.61
C GLY A 296 -13.34 -11.30 -8.18
N TYR A 297 -12.09 -10.88 -8.03
CA TYR A 297 -11.62 -9.61 -8.59
C TYR A 297 -11.68 -9.62 -10.13
N VAL A 298 -11.23 -10.70 -10.79
CA VAL A 298 -11.31 -10.84 -12.25
C VAL A 298 -12.76 -10.80 -12.72
N ALA A 299 -13.65 -11.59 -12.10
CA ALA A 299 -15.07 -11.63 -12.46
C ALA A 299 -15.73 -10.26 -12.32
N LEU A 300 -15.48 -9.54 -11.21
CA LEU A 300 -15.99 -8.19 -11.00
C LEU A 300 -15.44 -7.21 -12.04
N THR A 301 -14.14 -7.24 -12.29
CA THR A 301 -13.50 -6.35 -13.29
C THR A 301 -14.06 -6.60 -14.70
N LEU A 302 -14.23 -7.86 -15.09
CA LEU A 302 -14.85 -8.22 -16.37
C LEU A 302 -16.33 -7.81 -16.43
N ALA A 303 -17.10 -8.08 -15.37
CA ALA A 303 -18.51 -7.69 -15.29
C ALA A 303 -18.70 -6.18 -15.46
N ILE A 304 -17.86 -5.37 -14.81
CA ILE A 304 -17.90 -3.90 -14.93
C ILE A 304 -17.43 -3.47 -16.34
N THR A 305 -16.30 -4.02 -16.82
CA THR A 305 -15.71 -3.62 -18.12
C THR A 305 -16.64 -3.94 -19.31
N PHE A 306 -17.34 -5.05 -19.26
CA PHE A 306 -18.27 -5.45 -20.33
C PHE A 306 -19.72 -5.02 -20.06
N GLY A 307 -20.16 -5.04 -18.81
CA GLY A 307 -21.54 -4.70 -18.44
C GLY A 307 -21.87 -3.21 -18.57
N PHE A 308 -20.96 -2.32 -18.19
CA PHE A 308 -21.23 -0.88 -18.27
C PHE A 308 -21.44 -0.36 -19.69
N PRO A 309 -20.64 -0.75 -20.71
CA PRO A 309 -20.97 -0.42 -22.11
C PRO A 309 -22.33 -0.96 -22.56
N CYS A 310 -22.72 -2.17 -22.12
CA CYS A 310 -24.05 -2.70 -22.40
C CYS A 310 -25.16 -1.82 -21.85
N LEU A 311 -24.98 -1.24 -20.63
CA LEU A 311 -25.96 -0.30 -20.07
C LEU A 311 -26.14 0.94 -20.96
N VAL A 312 -25.07 1.46 -21.58
CA VAL A 312 -25.16 2.59 -22.50
C VAL A 312 -25.95 2.19 -23.75
N VAL A 313 -25.66 1.01 -24.32
CA VAL A 313 -26.32 0.51 -25.53
C VAL A 313 -27.81 0.29 -25.32
N ILE A 314 -28.25 -0.16 -24.13
CA ILE A 314 -29.68 -0.35 -23.81
C ILE A 314 -30.49 0.92 -24.06
N PHE A 315 -29.97 2.09 -23.73
CA PHE A 315 -30.64 3.37 -23.96
C PHE A 315 -30.59 3.85 -25.43
N ALA A 316 -29.77 3.21 -26.25
CA ALA A 316 -29.61 3.50 -27.67
C ALA A 316 -30.12 2.36 -28.59
N LEU A 317 -30.83 1.34 -28.03
CA LEU A 317 -31.34 0.18 -28.80
C LEU A 317 -32.27 0.57 -29.95
N GLY A 318 -33.01 1.68 -29.82
CA GLY A 318 -33.84 2.23 -30.88
C GLY A 318 -33.07 2.92 -32.03
N GLY A 319 -31.72 2.92 -31.95
CA GLY A 319 -30.84 3.70 -32.81
C GLY A 319 -30.80 5.18 -32.44
N LEU A 320 -29.79 5.89 -32.94
CA LEU A 320 -29.75 7.35 -32.79
C LEU A 320 -30.83 7.99 -33.70
N PRO A 321 -31.61 8.98 -33.22
CA PRO A 321 -32.66 9.61 -34.01
C PRO A 321 -32.09 10.21 -35.30
N GLN A 322 -32.78 9.96 -36.42
CA GLN A 322 -32.38 10.58 -37.69
C GLN A 322 -32.88 12.03 -37.73
N MET A 323 -31.98 12.98 -37.77
CA MET A 323 -32.32 14.39 -37.97
C MET A 323 -32.57 14.65 -39.45
N LYS A 324 -33.81 14.88 -39.80
CA LYS A 324 -34.17 15.36 -41.14
C LYS A 324 -33.81 16.83 -41.28
N GLY A 325 -33.13 17.20 -42.35
CA GLY A 325 -32.87 18.61 -42.66
C GLY A 325 -34.16 19.38 -42.90
N LEU A 326 -34.26 20.59 -42.42
CA LEU A 326 -35.36 21.49 -42.73
C LEU A 326 -35.07 22.10 -44.11
N ALA A 327 -35.76 21.63 -45.13
CA ALA A 327 -35.82 22.31 -46.43
C ALA A 327 -36.86 23.45 -46.30
N LEU A 328 -36.39 24.64 -45.94
CA LEU A 328 -37.24 25.84 -45.74
C LEU A 328 -37.90 26.34 -47.00
N ASP A 329 -37.40 25.94 -48.18
CA ASP A 329 -37.87 26.39 -49.48
C ASP A 329 -39.17 25.71 -49.97
N GLN A 330 -39.71 24.75 -49.21
CA GLN A 330 -40.90 23.97 -49.57
C GLN A 330 -42.11 24.23 -48.64
N VAL A 331 -42.08 25.19 -47.78
CA VAL A 331 -43.17 25.46 -46.81
C VAL A 331 -43.98 26.65 -47.26
N GLY A 332 -45.25 26.40 -47.59
CA GLY A 332 -46.09 27.33 -48.36
C GLY A 332 -46.70 28.51 -47.61
N GLY A 333 -46.70 28.61 -46.30
CA GLY A 333 -47.35 29.70 -45.55
C GLY A 333 -46.57 30.11 -44.29
N PHE A 334 -46.80 31.34 -43.80
CA PHE A 334 -46.14 31.85 -42.58
C PHE A 334 -46.40 30.96 -41.36
N LEU A 335 -47.65 30.53 -41.15
CA LEU A 335 -48.04 29.65 -40.03
C LEU A 335 -47.43 28.26 -40.17
N GLU A 336 -47.41 27.69 -41.35
CA GLU A 336 -46.79 26.37 -41.64
C GLU A 336 -45.27 26.43 -41.40
N THR A 337 -44.62 27.54 -41.79
CA THR A 337 -43.21 27.77 -41.55
C THR A 337 -42.89 27.88 -40.05
N LEU A 338 -43.75 28.56 -39.27
CA LEU A 338 -43.60 28.64 -37.80
C LEU A 338 -43.80 27.28 -37.13
N GLN A 339 -44.80 26.51 -37.55
CA GLN A 339 -45.05 25.16 -37.03
C GLN A 339 -43.89 24.20 -37.37
N ALA A 340 -43.40 24.23 -38.59
CA ALA A 340 -42.26 23.44 -39.03
C ALA A 340 -40.97 23.79 -38.25
N ARG A 341 -40.73 25.09 -38.00
CA ARG A 341 -39.61 25.52 -37.16
C ARG A 341 -39.76 25.10 -35.71
N ALA A 342 -40.97 25.15 -35.15
CA ALA A 342 -41.23 24.71 -33.77
C ALA A 342 -41.05 23.19 -33.62
N SER A 343 -41.60 22.39 -34.55
CA SER A 343 -41.42 20.93 -34.54
C SER A 343 -39.96 20.50 -34.75
N TYR A 344 -39.22 21.20 -35.60
CA TYR A 344 -37.79 20.97 -35.79
C TYR A 344 -36.99 21.26 -34.51
N ARG A 345 -37.26 22.42 -33.86
CA ARG A 345 -36.62 22.77 -32.60
C ARG A 345 -36.89 21.76 -31.48
N GLN A 346 -38.12 21.25 -31.43
CA GLN A 346 -38.48 20.22 -30.45
C GLN A 346 -37.75 18.92 -30.72
N SER A 347 -37.76 18.39 -31.96
CA SER A 347 -37.03 17.15 -32.26
C SER A 347 -35.52 17.31 -32.17
N ALA A 348 -34.97 18.49 -32.50
CA ALA A 348 -33.55 18.78 -32.27
C ALA A 348 -33.21 18.78 -30.76
N ALA A 349 -34.07 19.34 -29.92
CA ALA A 349 -33.88 19.35 -28.48
C ALA A 349 -33.93 17.94 -27.87
N GLU A 350 -34.88 17.11 -28.28
CA GLU A 350 -34.99 15.71 -27.85
C GLU A 350 -33.74 14.91 -28.22
N THR A 351 -33.29 15.06 -29.50
CA THR A 351 -32.08 14.39 -30.00
C THR A 351 -30.83 14.86 -29.27
N ALA A 352 -30.68 16.17 -29.04
CA ALA A 352 -29.56 16.74 -28.34
C ALA A 352 -29.47 16.22 -26.89
N THR A 353 -30.62 16.16 -26.22
CA THR A 353 -30.71 15.65 -24.85
C THR A 353 -30.31 14.17 -24.79
N LEU A 354 -30.77 13.34 -25.73
CA LEU A 354 -30.41 11.93 -25.79
C LEU A 354 -28.91 11.74 -26.05
N VAL A 355 -28.36 12.41 -27.07
CA VAL A 355 -26.94 12.28 -27.44
C VAL A 355 -26.02 12.78 -26.34
N SER A 356 -26.30 13.97 -25.79
CA SER A 356 -25.56 14.53 -24.66
C SER A 356 -25.65 13.62 -23.42
N GLY A 357 -26.84 13.08 -23.14
CA GLY A 357 -27.09 12.12 -22.08
C GLY A 357 -26.31 10.82 -22.23
N LEU A 358 -26.22 10.26 -23.42
CA LEU A 358 -25.44 9.04 -23.69
C LEU A 358 -23.93 9.28 -23.55
N ILE A 359 -23.44 10.44 -23.95
CA ILE A 359 -22.01 10.79 -23.80
C ILE A 359 -21.68 10.94 -22.31
N ILE A 360 -22.46 11.73 -21.56
CA ILE A 360 -22.18 11.95 -20.14
C ILE A 360 -22.33 10.66 -19.34
N PHE A 361 -23.25 9.77 -19.75
CA PHE A 361 -23.43 8.47 -19.12
C PHE A 361 -22.22 7.56 -19.31
N GLN A 362 -21.62 7.49 -20.50
CA GLN A 362 -20.35 6.80 -20.74
C GLN A 362 -19.24 7.33 -19.82
N VAL A 363 -19.11 8.65 -19.75
CA VAL A 363 -18.06 9.30 -18.96
C VAL A 363 -18.22 9.03 -17.46
N ILE A 364 -19.44 9.09 -16.91
CA ILE A 364 -19.67 8.82 -15.48
C ILE A 364 -19.42 7.34 -15.13
N LEU A 365 -19.79 6.41 -16.02
CA LEU A 365 -19.50 5.00 -15.84
C LEU A 365 -17.99 4.73 -15.83
N LEU A 366 -17.21 5.44 -16.66
CA LEU A 366 -15.76 5.36 -16.63
C LEU A 366 -15.18 5.95 -15.34
N CYS A 367 -15.76 7.02 -14.79
CA CYS A 367 -15.38 7.54 -13.49
C CYS A 367 -15.64 6.52 -12.36
N LEU A 368 -16.76 5.79 -12.41
CA LEU A 368 -17.07 4.70 -11.47
C LEU A 368 -16.09 3.54 -11.60
N MET A 369 -15.72 3.14 -12.84
CA MET A 369 -14.67 2.14 -13.06
C MET A 369 -13.34 2.61 -12.45
N GLY A 370 -12.98 3.88 -12.65
CA GLY A 370 -11.77 4.47 -12.08
C GLY A 370 -11.75 4.43 -10.56
N SER A 371 -12.86 4.72 -9.90
CA SER A 371 -13.00 4.58 -8.46
C SER A 371 -12.78 3.14 -8.00
N ASN A 372 -13.40 2.17 -8.69
CA ASN A 372 -13.23 0.75 -8.37
C ASN A 372 -11.77 0.29 -8.54
N ASN A 373 -11.07 0.76 -9.57
CA ASN A 373 -9.69 0.37 -9.87
C ASN A 373 -8.69 0.90 -8.83
N GLY A 374 -8.87 2.14 -8.34
CA GLY A 374 -7.85 2.85 -7.56
C GLY A 374 -8.10 2.92 -6.06
N ALA A 375 -9.37 2.93 -5.61
CA ALA A 375 -9.72 3.35 -4.25
C ALA A 375 -9.11 2.51 -3.12
N ARG A 376 -8.96 1.19 -3.28
CA ARG A 376 -8.44 0.28 -2.25
C ARG A 376 -7.03 -0.22 -2.52
N GLU A 377 -6.46 0.10 -3.67
CA GLU A 377 -5.26 -0.56 -4.19
C GLU A 377 -4.03 -0.41 -3.29
N ILE A 378 -3.87 0.71 -2.60
CA ILE A 378 -2.76 0.96 -1.68
C ILE A 378 -3.20 0.86 -0.22
N ALA A 379 -4.33 1.45 0.14
CA ALA A 379 -4.81 1.43 1.50
C ALA A 379 -5.04 -0.01 2.01
N GLY A 380 -5.46 -0.93 1.13
CA GLY A 380 -5.64 -2.35 1.45
C GLY A 380 -4.34 -3.13 1.66
N GLU A 381 -3.24 -2.67 1.05
CA GLU A 381 -1.91 -3.31 1.16
C GLU A 381 -0.93 -2.50 2.02
N ARG A 382 -1.40 -1.45 2.70
CA ARG A 382 -0.52 -0.51 3.42
C ARG A 382 0.44 -1.21 4.38
N GLY A 383 -0.05 -2.15 5.19
CA GLY A 383 0.77 -2.87 6.15
C GLY A 383 1.90 -3.67 5.49
N LEU A 384 1.61 -4.34 4.37
CA LEU A 384 2.61 -5.07 3.61
C LEU A 384 3.62 -4.12 2.95
N PHE A 385 3.16 -3.03 2.35
CA PHE A 385 4.03 -2.03 1.74
C PHE A 385 5.02 -1.43 2.75
N GLU A 386 4.56 -1.03 3.94
CA GLU A 386 5.44 -0.47 4.98
C GLU A 386 6.45 -1.51 5.48
N LYS A 387 6.02 -2.78 5.62
CA LYS A 387 6.91 -3.90 5.94
C LYS A 387 7.99 -4.09 4.87
N GLU A 388 7.60 -4.24 3.60
CA GLU A 388 8.52 -4.43 2.48
C GLU A 388 9.49 -3.24 2.32
N ARG A 389 9.02 -2.04 2.61
CA ARG A 389 9.85 -0.84 2.61
C ARG A 389 10.93 -0.86 3.69
N MET A 390 10.64 -1.43 4.86
CA MET A 390 11.67 -1.65 5.89
C MET A 390 12.72 -2.66 5.44
N SER A 391 12.31 -3.68 4.71
CA SER A 391 13.22 -4.69 4.16
C SER A 391 14.00 -4.24 2.91
N GLY A 392 13.77 -3.00 2.40
CA GLY A 392 14.56 -2.43 1.32
C GLY A 392 13.81 -2.11 0.02
N LEU A 393 12.48 -2.24 -0.02
CA LEU A 393 11.68 -1.81 -1.16
C LEU A 393 11.72 -0.28 -1.30
N ARG A 394 12.00 0.20 -2.50
CA ARG A 394 11.93 1.63 -2.83
C ARG A 394 10.49 2.07 -3.02
N ALA A 395 10.07 3.11 -2.29
CA ALA A 395 8.73 3.68 -2.39
C ALA A 395 8.38 4.13 -3.83
N SER A 396 9.38 4.63 -4.58
CA SER A 396 9.19 5.00 -6.00
C SER A 396 8.89 3.81 -6.89
N ALA A 397 9.59 2.67 -6.73
CA ALA A 397 9.33 1.46 -7.51
C ALA A 397 7.91 0.93 -7.25
N TYR A 398 7.47 0.94 -5.98
CA TYR A 398 6.12 0.57 -5.61
C TYR A 398 5.08 1.52 -6.22
N ALA A 399 5.25 2.85 -6.08
CA ALA A 399 4.33 3.83 -6.64
C ALA A 399 4.22 3.70 -8.17
N TRP A 400 5.34 3.56 -8.88
CA TRP A 400 5.33 3.33 -10.33
C TRP A 400 4.62 2.04 -10.73
N SER A 401 4.79 0.94 -9.99
CA SER A 401 4.12 -0.32 -10.30
C SER A 401 2.60 -0.20 -10.22
N LYS A 402 2.09 0.50 -9.19
CA LYS A 402 0.66 0.74 -9.01
C LYS A 402 0.12 1.73 -10.04
N LEU A 403 0.87 2.81 -10.32
CA LEU A 403 0.50 3.81 -11.32
C LEU A 403 0.33 3.19 -12.71
N ILE A 404 1.34 2.45 -13.19
CA ILE A 404 1.32 1.83 -14.51
C ILE A 404 0.15 0.86 -14.63
N TYR A 405 -0.03 -0.04 -13.65
CA TYR A 405 -1.11 -1.02 -13.67
C TYR A 405 -2.49 -0.37 -13.71
N VAL A 406 -2.76 0.59 -12.82
CA VAL A 406 -4.07 1.22 -12.67
C VAL A 406 -4.39 2.15 -13.86
N ALA A 407 -3.40 2.90 -14.35
CA ALA A 407 -3.57 3.78 -15.51
C ALA A 407 -3.85 2.99 -16.78
N LEU A 408 -3.12 1.90 -17.03
CA LEU A 408 -3.33 1.03 -18.19
C LEU A 408 -4.70 0.34 -18.14
N LEU A 409 -5.12 -0.13 -16.97
CA LEU A 409 -6.43 -0.73 -16.77
C LEU A 409 -7.54 0.29 -17.08
N GLY A 410 -7.47 1.50 -16.51
CA GLY A 410 -8.45 2.56 -16.75
C GLY A 410 -8.48 3.04 -18.20
N ALA A 411 -7.31 3.21 -18.83
CA ALA A 411 -7.22 3.55 -20.25
C ALA A 411 -7.83 2.46 -21.16
N GLY A 412 -7.53 1.19 -20.87
CA GLY A 412 -8.09 0.05 -21.60
C GLY A 412 -9.62 -0.04 -21.49
N GLN A 413 -10.17 0.24 -20.29
CA GLN A 413 -11.62 0.32 -20.09
C GLN A 413 -12.26 1.47 -20.87
N GLY A 414 -11.61 2.64 -20.93
CA GLY A 414 -12.05 3.78 -21.73
C GLY A 414 -12.02 3.47 -23.24
N ALA A 415 -10.94 2.84 -23.71
CA ALA A 415 -10.83 2.39 -25.10
C ALA A 415 -11.93 1.37 -25.45
N TRP A 416 -12.16 0.38 -24.59
CA TRP A 416 -13.21 -0.62 -24.78
C TRP A 416 -14.61 0.01 -24.79
N MET A 417 -14.91 0.92 -23.86
CA MET A 417 -16.17 1.67 -23.83
C MET A 417 -16.40 2.38 -25.18
N THR A 418 -15.41 3.08 -25.69
CA THR A 418 -15.47 3.78 -26.97
C THR A 418 -15.74 2.82 -28.12
N ILE A 419 -14.96 1.76 -28.24
CA ILE A 419 -15.07 0.79 -29.35
C ILE A 419 -16.44 0.13 -29.31
N PHE A 420 -16.87 -0.38 -28.17
CA PHE A 420 -18.11 -1.13 -28.01
C PHE A 420 -19.33 -0.27 -28.32
N VAL A 421 -19.43 0.91 -27.70
CA VAL A 421 -20.58 1.82 -27.88
C VAL A 421 -20.61 2.37 -29.30
N LYS A 422 -19.47 2.74 -29.87
CA LYS A 422 -19.38 3.29 -31.22
C LYS A 422 -19.77 2.27 -32.28
N LEU A 423 -19.37 1.01 -32.15
CA LEU A 423 -19.73 -0.07 -33.05
C LEU A 423 -21.23 -0.39 -33.00
N LEU A 424 -21.81 -0.46 -31.81
CA LEU A 424 -23.22 -0.87 -31.65
C LEU A 424 -24.21 0.27 -31.88
N CYS A 425 -23.89 1.49 -31.38
CA CYS A 425 -24.78 2.64 -31.49
C CYS A 425 -24.48 3.52 -32.73
N GLN A 426 -23.43 3.20 -33.50
CA GLN A 426 -22.99 3.96 -34.67
C GLN A 426 -22.80 5.45 -34.39
N PHE A 427 -22.20 5.77 -33.25
CA PHE A 427 -21.89 7.16 -32.89
C PHE A 427 -21.03 7.84 -33.96
N PRO A 428 -21.42 9.02 -34.47
CA PRO A 428 -20.67 9.76 -35.47
C PRO A 428 -19.34 10.32 -34.89
N GLY A 429 -18.54 10.93 -35.78
CA GLY A 429 -17.29 11.58 -35.44
C GLY A 429 -16.07 10.68 -35.59
N GLU A 430 -14.90 11.26 -35.36
CA GLU A 430 -13.63 10.59 -35.54
C GLU A 430 -13.32 9.59 -34.40
N TRP A 431 -12.81 8.40 -34.79
CA TRP A 431 -12.45 7.34 -33.83
C TRP A 431 -11.32 7.74 -32.90
N GLY A 432 -10.24 8.33 -33.43
CA GLY A 432 -9.04 8.65 -32.72
C GLY A 432 -9.27 9.57 -31.52
N PRO A 433 -9.80 10.78 -31.73
CA PRO A 433 -10.07 11.73 -30.65
C PRO A 433 -11.03 11.18 -29.58
N GLN A 434 -12.11 10.49 -29.98
CA GLN A 434 -13.08 9.91 -29.05
C GLN A 434 -12.43 8.82 -28.17
N LEU A 435 -11.64 7.93 -28.78
CA LEU A 435 -10.91 6.88 -28.07
C LEU A 435 -9.91 7.46 -27.07
N VAL A 436 -9.15 8.47 -27.49
CA VAL A 436 -8.15 9.11 -26.61
C VAL A 436 -8.82 9.84 -25.44
N VAL A 437 -9.92 10.55 -25.67
CA VAL A 437 -10.65 11.28 -24.62
C VAL A 437 -11.19 10.32 -23.56
N LEU A 438 -11.92 9.27 -23.96
CA LEU A 438 -12.49 8.32 -22.97
C LEU A 438 -11.40 7.49 -22.27
N SER A 439 -10.33 7.13 -22.97
CA SER A 439 -9.18 6.49 -22.34
C SER A 439 -8.53 7.41 -21.31
N ALA A 440 -8.40 8.70 -21.60
CA ALA A 440 -7.87 9.68 -20.66
C ALA A 440 -8.79 9.87 -19.43
N VAL A 441 -10.12 9.85 -19.60
CA VAL A 441 -11.06 9.86 -18.47
C VAL A 441 -10.86 8.65 -17.56
N GLY A 442 -10.85 7.44 -18.14
CA GLY A 442 -10.66 6.21 -17.37
C GLY A 442 -9.32 6.18 -16.61
N ALA A 443 -8.24 6.55 -17.29
CA ALA A 443 -6.91 6.62 -16.69
C ALA A 443 -6.82 7.68 -15.58
N SER A 444 -7.28 8.91 -15.85
CA SER A 444 -7.18 10.02 -14.90
C SER A 444 -7.96 9.75 -13.61
N MET A 445 -9.21 9.28 -13.70
CA MET A 445 -10.01 8.97 -12.51
C MET A 445 -9.46 7.77 -11.73
N SER A 446 -8.96 6.74 -12.42
CA SER A 446 -8.29 5.62 -11.77
C SER A 446 -7.07 6.07 -10.97
N VAL A 447 -6.25 6.96 -11.53
CA VAL A 447 -5.03 7.46 -10.87
C VAL A 447 -5.35 8.47 -9.75
N VAL A 448 -6.38 9.31 -9.91
CA VAL A 448 -6.83 10.20 -8.81
C VAL A 448 -7.29 9.38 -7.61
N CYS A 449 -8.13 8.36 -7.82
CA CYS A 449 -8.59 7.47 -6.75
C CYS A 449 -7.43 6.66 -6.14
N LEU A 450 -6.43 6.25 -6.94
CA LEU A 450 -5.19 5.63 -6.46
C LEU A 450 -4.40 6.59 -5.56
N GLY A 451 -4.28 7.86 -5.95
CA GLY A 451 -3.64 8.91 -5.13
C GLY A 451 -4.33 9.10 -3.78
N LEU A 452 -5.68 9.12 -3.76
CA LEU A 452 -6.47 9.16 -2.52
C LEU A 452 -6.22 7.93 -1.65
N SER A 453 -6.16 6.74 -2.25
CA SER A 453 -5.83 5.48 -1.56
C SER A 453 -4.42 5.53 -0.91
N ALA A 454 -3.47 6.21 -1.53
CA ALA A 454 -2.13 6.38 -0.98
C ALA A 454 -2.07 7.35 0.21
N VAL A 455 -2.94 8.36 0.22
CA VAL A 455 -2.98 9.38 1.29
C VAL A 455 -3.76 8.89 2.50
N LEU A 456 -4.82 8.12 2.31
CA LEU A 456 -5.69 7.63 3.37
C LEU A 456 -5.14 6.32 3.97
N GLN A 457 -5.37 6.12 5.27
CA GLN A 457 -4.86 4.94 5.99
C GLN A 457 -5.83 3.75 5.96
N SER A 458 -7.13 4.02 5.84
CA SER A 458 -8.18 3.01 5.87
C SER A 458 -8.71 2.74 4.46
N PRO A 459 -8.82 1.47 4.03
CA PRO A 459 -9.43 1.10 2.76
C PRO A 459 -10.87 1.59 2.63
N ASP A 460 -11.63 1.56 3.73
CA ASP A 460 -13.04 1.97 3.72
C ASP A 460 -13.17 3.49 3.56
N LYS A 461 -12.33 4.28 4.26
CA LYS A 461 -12.30 5.75 4.07
C LYS A 461 -11.88 6.12 2.65
N ALA A 462 -10.91 5.40 2.07
CA ALA A 462 -10.47 5.63 0.71
C ALA A 462 -11.56 5.31 -0.32
N SER A 463 -12.28 4.20 -0.14
CA SER A 463 -13.44 3.84 -0.97
C SER A 463 -14.56 4.87 -0.87
N LEU A 464 -14.93 5.25 0.35
CA LEU A 464 -16.01 6.20 0.60
C LEU A 464 -15.72 7.57 -0.05
N LEU A 465 -14.50 8.10 0.15
CA LEU A 465 -14.10 9.37 -0.46
C LEU A 465 -14.08 9.29 -1.99
N SER A 466 -13.62 8.17 -2.56
CA SER A 466 -13.60 7.96 -4.01
C SER A 466 -15.02 7.90 -4.58
N ILE A 467 -15.97 7.25 -3.90
CA ILE A 467 -17.38 7.20 -4.30
C ILE A 467 -17.99 8.61 -4.26
N TYR A 468 -17.76 9.38 -3.21
CA TYR A 468 -18.26 10.76 -3.13
C TYR A 468 -17.65 11.65 -4.22
N LEU A 469 -16.34 11.51 -4.48
CA LEU A 469 -15.69 12.24 -5.56
C LEU A 469 -16.37 11.97 -6.92
N VAL A 470 -16.69 10.72 -7.21
CA VAL A 470 -17.42 10.35 -8.44
C VAL A 470 -18.87 10.83 -8.39
N GLY A 471 -19.55 10.73 -7.25
CA GLY A 471 -20.93 11.20 -7.08
C GLY A 471 -21.11 12.69 -7.39
N PHE A 472 -20.12 13.52 -7.05
CA PHE A 472 -20.12 14.95 -7.37
C PHE A 472 -19.78 15.28 -8.83
N GLN A 473 -19.19 14.36 -9.57
CA GLN A 473 -18.79 14.60 -10.96
C GLN A 473 -19.98 14.95 -11.86
N LEU A 474 -21.10 14.24 -11.71
CA LEU A 474 -22.26 14.42 -12.57
C LEU A 474 -22.99 15.75 -12.32
N PRO A 475 -23.43 16.10 -11.09
CA PRO A 475 -24.12 17.36 -10.83
C PRO A 475 -23.24 18.59 -11.06
N LEU A 476 -21.93 18.50 -10.77
CA LEU A 476 -21.01 19.62 -10.94
C LEU A 476 -20.44 19.73 -12.38
N SER A 477 -20.77 18.80 -13.28
CA SER A 477 -20.37 18.90 -14.70
C SER A 477 -21.01 20.10 -15.40
N GLY A 478 -22.20 20.52 -14.95
CA GLY A 478 -22.98 21.56 -15.62
C GLY A 478 -23.71 21.07 -16.88
N VAL A 479 -23.59 19.78 -17.21
CA VAL A 479 -24.22 19.18 -18.42
C VAL A 479 -25.68 18.80 -18.16
N VAL A 480 -25.96 18.25 -16.95
CA VAL A 480 -27.31 17.83 -16.56
C VAL A 480 -28.03 18.94 -15.76
N LEU A 481 -27.32 19.59 -14.88
CA LEU A 481 -27.82 20.71 -14.05
C LEU A 481 -27.02 21.96 -14.39
N ALA A 482 -27.69 23.04 -14.77
CA ALA A 482 -27.03 24.31 -15.06
C ALA A 482 -26.31 24.85 -13.81
N LEU A 483 -25.01 25.08 -13.92
CA LEU A 483 -24.23 25.70 -12.84
C LEU A 483 -24.39 27.22 -12.85
N PRO A 484 -24.48 27.87 -11.69
CA PRO A 484 -24.39 29.32 -11.60
C PRO A 484 -23.13 29.84 -12.29
N PRO A 485 -23.17 30.92 -13.06
CA PRO A 485 -22.03 31.41 -13.84
C PRO A 485 -20.76 31.65 -13.01
N ALA A 486 -20.91 32.07 -11.75
CA ALA A 486 -19.79 32.28 -10.84
C ALA A 486 -19.05 30.98 -10.47
N LEU A 487 -19.75 29.83 -10.45
CA LEU A 487 -19.19 28.53 -10.11
C LEU A 487 -18.57 27.80 -11.31
N VAL A 488 -18.98 28.13 -12.54
CA VAL A 488 -18.51 27.48 -13.76
C VAL A 488 -16.98 27.48 -13.86
N TRP A 489 -16.36 28.64 -13.73
CA TRP A 489 -14.92 28.81 -13.87
C TRP A 489 -14.10 28.26 -12.72
N THR A 490 -14.68 28.19 -11.51
CA THR A 490 -13.99 27.70 -10.32
C THR A 490 -14.10 26.18 -10.17
N VAL A 491 -15.18 25.57 -10.61
CA VAL A 491 -15.48 24.15 -10.39
C VAL A 491 -15.09 23.27 -11.60
N ARG A 492 -15.40 23.71 -12.82
CA ARG A 492 -15.14 22.94 -14.06
C ARG A 492 -13.71 22.39 -14.20
N PRO A 493 -12.64 23.13 -13.85
CA PRO A 493 -11.27 22.60 -13.95
C PRO A 493 -11.07 21.28 -13.19
N PHE A 494 -11.84 21.01 -12.13
CA PHE A 494 -11.72 19.83 -11.28
C PHE A 494 -12.69 18.69 -11.66
N ILE A 495 -13.57 18.91 -12.64
CA ILE A 495 -14.63 17.96 -12.99
C ILE A 495 -14.27 17.21 -14.28
N ALA A 496 -13.70 16.02 -14.13
CA ALA A 496 -13.28 15.17 -15.25
C ALA A 496 -14.43 14.83 -16.21
N THR A 497 -15.67 14.69 -15.69
CA THR A 497 -16.85 14.39 -16.53
C THR A 497 -17.17 15.51 -17.51
N TYR A 498 -17.00 16.77 -17.13
CA TYR A 498 -17.18 17.88 -18.07
C TYR A 498 -16.18 17.81 -19.23
N TRP A 499 -14.91 17.59 -18.92
CA TRP A 499 -13.86 17.53 -19.94
C TRP A 499 -14.00 16.30 -20.84
N GLY A 500 -14.38 15.16 -20.28
CA GLY A 500 -14.70 13.95 -21.05
C GLY A 500 -15.87 14.16 -21.99
N TRP A 501 -16.95 14.76 -21.52
CA TRP A 501 -18.13 15.07 -22.31
C TRP A 501 -17.82 16.11 -23.41
N ALA A 502 -17.21 17.25 -23.06
CA ALA A 502 -16.88 18.30 -24.01
C ALA A 502 -15.92 17.82 -25.10
N GLY A 503 -14.84 17.13 -24.73
CA GLY A 503 -13.87 16.60 -25.68
C GLY A 503 -14.46 15.55 -26.62
N TYR A 504 -15.34 14.67 -26.10
CA TYR A 504 -16.05 13.69 -26.95
C TYR A 504 -17.02 14.37 -27.91
N LEU A 505 -17.80 15.35 -27.43
CA LEU A 505 -18.74 16.10 -28.27
C LEU A 505 -18.02 16.87 -29.36
N MET A 506 -16.91 17.53 -29.06
CA MET A 506 -16.09 18.26 -30.02
C MET A 506 -15.38 17.36 -31.03
N ALA A 507 -15.28 16.06 -30.79
CA ALA A 507 -14.77 15.08 -31.76
C ALA A 507 -15.82 14.69 -32.82
N MET A 508 -17.01 15.28 -32.80
CA MET A 508 -18.09 15.03 -33.78
C MET A 508 -18.70 16.33 -34.36
N THR A 509 -17.88 17.38 -34.49
CA THR A 509 -18.27 18.70 -35.00
C THR A 509 -18.87 18.68 -36.39
N GLU A 510 -18.52 17.69 -37.23
CA GLU A 510 -19.07 17.51 -38.58
C GLU A 510 -20.47 16.86 -38.58
N SER A 511 -20.99 16.50 -37.40
CA SER A 511 -22.29 15.83 -37.28
C SER A 511 -23.42 16.79 -36.93
N ARG A 512 -24.60 16.54 -37.43
CA ARG A 512 -25.83 17.28 -37.06
C ARG A 512 -26.17 17.15 -35.57
N PHE A 513 -25.68 16.11 -34.89
CA PHE A 513 -25.86 15.93 -33.46
C PHE A 513 -25.10 16.98 -32.64
N TYR A 514 -23.91 17.35 -33.12
CA TYR A 514 -23.16 18.46 -32.51
C TYR A 514 -23.95 19.76 -32.60
N ASP A 515 -24.47 20.10 -33.81
CA ASP A 515 -25.27 21.31 -34.01
C ASP A 515 -26.50 21.34 -33.07
N ALA A 516 -27.17 20.19 -32.92
CA ALA A 516 -28.34 20.09 -32.06
C ALA A 516 -27.97 20.34 -30.57
N VAL A 517 -26.86 19.78 -30.07
CA VAL A 517 -26.43 20.00 -28.69
C VAL A 517 -26.01 21.44 -28.47
N VAL A 518 -25.26 22.05 -29.40
CA VAL A 518 -24.81 23.45 -29.27
C VAL A 518 -25.97 24.44 -29.36
N MET A 519 -27.08 24.10 -30.06
CA MET A 519 -28.30 24.90 -30.02
C MET A 519 -28.93 25.03 -28.64
N LEU A 520 -28.79 23.99 -27.81
CA LEU A 520 -29.30 23.99 -26.42
C LEU A 520 -28.32 24.55 -25.42
N ASP A 521 -27.06 24.13 -25.51
CA ASP A 521 -25.97 24.56 -24.62
C ASP A 521 -24.99 25.44 -25.40
N LYS A 522 -25.10 26.75 -25.18
CA LYS A 522 -24.18 27.76 -25.74
C LYS A 522 -22.89 27.92 -24.90
N GLY A 523 -22.61 27.00 -23.99
CA GLY A 523 -21.42 27.02 -23.17
C GLY A 523 -20.13 26.87 -23.98
N TRP A 524 -19.02 27.32 -23.40
CA TRP A 524 -17.72 27.10 -23.98
C TRP A 524 -17.38 25.60 -23.98
N LEU A 525 -17.02 25.06 -25.13
CA LEU A 525 -16.61 23.68 -25.32
C LEU A 525 -15.11 23.61 -25.58
N SER A 526 -14.44 22.64 -24.99
CA SER A 526 -13.01 22.44 -25.19
C SER A 526 -12.77 21.47 -26.35
N PRO A 527 -11.81 21.77 -27.25
CA PRO A 527 -11.40 20.79 -28.25
C PRO A 527 -10.81 19.54 -27.59
N PRO A 528 -10.80 18.37 -28.27
CA PRO A 528 -10.33 17.10 -27.71
C PRO A 528 -8.93 17.20 -27.10
N ALA A 529 -8.00 17.89 -27.76
CA ALA A 529 -6.65 18.10 -27.25
C ALA A 529 -6.62 18.87 -25.93
N GLY A 530 -7.44 19.92 -25.79
CA GLY A 530 -7.59 20.68 -24.54
C GLY A 530 -8.19 19.84 -23.41
N ALA A 531 -9.23 19.06 -23.73
CA ALA A 531 -9.85 18.12 -22.78
C ALA A 531 -8.82 17.10 -22.27
N VAL A 532 -8.05 16.48 -23.17
CA VAL A 532 -6.99 15.52 -22.81
C VAL A 532 -5.90 16.18 -21.97
N ALA A 533 -5.52 17.43 -22.26
CA ALA A 533 -4.53 18.15 -21.46
C ALA A 533 -5.00 18.34 -19.99
N VAL A 534 -6.26 18.73 -19.77
CA VAL A 534 -6.80 18.87 -18.40
C VAL A 534 -6.96 17.50 -17.70
N LEU A 535 -7.41 16.47 -18.41
CA LEU A 535 -7.45 15.10 -17.87
C LEU A 535 -6.04 14.60 -17.53
N GLY A 536 -5.04 14.96 -18.34
CA GLY A 536 -3.62 14.74 -18.04
C GLY A 536 -3.17 15.45 -16.76
N ALA A 537 -3.64 16.68 -16.52
CA ALA A 537 -3.38 17.40 -15.26
C ALA A 537 -4.02 16.68 -14.05
N HIS A 538 -5.25 16.18 -14.17
CA HIS A 538 -5.87 15.35 -13.13
C HIS A 538 -5.04 14.09 -12.83
N LEU A 539 -4.57 13.40 -13.88
CA LEU A 539 -3.68 12.25 -13.73
C LEU A 539 -2.40 12.64 -13.02
N ALA A 540 -1.78 13.76 -13.39
CA ALA A 540 -0.56 14.27 -12.73
C ALA A 540 -0.78 14.60 -11.25
N VAL A 541 -1.91 15.22 -10.89
CA VAL A 541 -2.29 15.48 -9.50
C VAL A 541 -2.48 14.15 -8.73
N GLY A 542 -3.19 13.18 -9.31
CA GLY A 542 -3.35 11.86 -8.71
C GLY A 542 -2.01 11.15 -8.50
N ALA A 543 -1.11 11.22 -9.48
CA ALA A 543 0.25 10.68 -9.38
C ALA A 543 1.07 11.40 -8.29
N ALA A 544 1.00 12.72 -8.21
CA ALA A 544 1.67 13.49 -7.16
C ALA A 544 1.20 13.08 -5.76
N LEU A 545 -0.12 12.93 -5.56
CA LEU A 545 -0.70 12.42 -4.31
C LEU A 545 -0.22 10.99 -4.00
N LEU A 546 -0.12 10.13 -5.02
CA LEU A 546 0.38 8.76 -4.90
C LEU A 546 1.83 8.76 -4.38
N PHE A 547 2.74 9.47 -5.06
CA PHE A 547 4.15 9.53 -4.66
C PHE A 547 4.32 10.14 -3.28
N TRP A 548 3.63 11.24 -3.00
CA TRP A 548 3.64 11.87 -1.68
C TRP A 548 3.12 10.93 -0.58
N GLY A 549 2.00 10.22 -0.83
CA GLY A 549 1.42 9.27 0.12
C GLY A 549 2.32 8.06 0.39
N CYS A 550 3.07 7.57 -0.64
CA CYS A 550 4.02 6.47 -0.49
C CYS A 550 5.34 6.91 0.19
N GLN A 551 5.74 8.18 0.07
CA GLN A 551 6.94 8.68 0.74
C GLN A 551 6.74 8.90 2.24
N LYS A 552 5.54 9.28 2.68
CA LYS A 552 5.25 9.46 4.11
C LYS A 552 5.42 8.14 4.86
N LYS A 553 6.27 8.15 5.89
CA LYS A 553 6.42 7.05 6.82
C LYS A 553 5.15 6.98 7.69
N ARG A 554 4.38 5.91 7.57
CA ARG A 554 3.13 5.70 8.32
C ARG A 554 3.05 4.24 8.71
N TRP A 555 3.71 3.88 9.80
CA TRP A 555 3.53 2.56 10.39
C TRP A 555 2.17 2.51 11.12
N PRO A 556 1.36 1.44 10.95
CA PRO A 556 0.11 1.24 11.67
C PRO A 556 0.31 1.04 13.16
#